data_6d084df3d41519aa1752f2c90e67a210
#
_entry.id   6d084df3d41519aa1752f2c90e67a210
#
_cell.length_a   1.000
_cell.length_b   1.000
_cell.length_c   1.000
_cell.angle_alpha   90.00
_cell.angle_beta   90.00
_cell.angle_gamma   90.00
#
_symmetry.space_group_name_H-M   'P 1'
#
loop_
_entity.id
_entity.type
_entity.pdbx_description
1 polymer ?
#
loop_
_entity_poly.entity_id
_entity_poly.type
_entity_poly.pdbx_seq_one_letter_code
_entity_poly.pdbx_strand_id
1 'polypeptide(L)'
;ILLRKFPEKRTIISVVLALTGIGFLTLGKSDGLLRPGSLYLLMAALFYAAAIITTGYFLKKYDPLLLGIVQVGTMGVWTLLASLLTEQTRLPQTGAEWAMIGTLAVVGSCFGFTLQPVAQRGTTAEVAGMMCAINPMSASIMGALVLHEQMTSSKLLGCLLIMGGLLVHFARRKKK
;
A
#
# COMPACT_ATOMS: atom_id res chain seq x y z
N ILE A 1 -20.93 -5.97 -9.93
CA ILE A 1 -20.84 -6.04 -11.42
C ILE A 1 -19.38 -6.24 -11.88
N LEU A 2 -18.35 -5.83 -11.12
CA LEU A 2 -16.93 -5.95 -11.48
C LEU A 2 -16.32 -7.34 -11.17
N LEU A 3 -16.92 -8.13 -10.31
CA LEU A 3 -16.42 -9.44 -9.86
C LEU A 3 -17.29 -10.59 -10.43
N ARG A 4 -17.34 -10.72 -11.75
CA ARG A 4 -18.11 -11.78 -12.43
C ARG A 4 -17.52 -13.19 -12.32
N LYS A 5 -16.36 -13.37 -11.71
CA LYS A 5 -15.76 -14.69 -11.44
C LYS A 5 -15.29 -14.75 -10.00
N PHE A 6 -15.69 -15.79 -9.29
CA PHE A 6 -15.12 -16.08 -7.97
C PHE A 6 -13.59 -16.26 -8.11
N PRO A 7 -12.80 -15.68 -7.20
CA PRO A 7 -11.36 -15.85 -7.22
C PRO A 7 -11.00 -17.34 -7.07
N GLU A 8 -9.95 -17.77 -7.76
CA GLU A 8 -9.44 -19.13 -7.63
C GLU A 8 -9.09 -19.41 -6.15
N LYS A 9 -9.29 -20.65 -5.70
CA LYS A 9 -8.98 -21.07 -4.31
C LYS A 9 -7.57 -20.65 -3.86
N ARG A 10 -6.61 -20.63 -4.79
CA ARG A 10 -5.24 -20.19 -4.52
C ARG A 10 -5.13 -18.70 -4.24
N THR A 11 -5.86 -17.87 -4.97
CA THR A 11 -5.93 -16.42 -4.70
C THR A 11 -6.48 -16.18 -3.29
N ILE A 12 -7.49 -16.93 -2.88
CA ILE A 12 -8.05 -16.84 -1.53
C ILE A 12 -6.97 -17.21 -0.49
N ILE A 13 -6.27 -18.32 -0.69
CA ILE A 13 -5.19 -18.76 0.21
C ILE A 13 -4.08 -17.71 0.29
N SER A 14 -3.66 -17.17 -0.85
CA SER A 14 -2.64 -16.12 -0.92
C SER A 14 -3.05 -14.86 -0.20
N VAL A 15 -4.30 -14.41 -0.37
CA VAL A 15 -4.86 -13.24 0.32
C VAL A 15 -4.92 -13.48 1.83
N VAL A 16 -5.38 -14.67 2.26
CA VAL A 16 -5.44 -15.02 3.68
C VAL A 16 -4.03 -15.03 4.30
N LEU A 17 -3.05 -15.62 3.62
CA LEU A 17 -1.66 -15.61 4.08
C LEU A 17 -1.10 -14.18 4.18
N ALA A 18 -1.34 -13.34 3.17
CA ALA A 18 -0.89 -11.95 3.18
C ALA A 18 -1.55 -11.14 4.29
N LEU A 19 -2.87 -11.26 4.48
CA LEU A 19 -3.60 -10.58 5.55
C LEU A 19 -3.14 -11.03 6.94
N THR A 20 -2.96 -12.35 7.13
CA THR A 20 -2.42 -12.89 8.38
C THR A 20 -1.01 -12.36 8.65
N GLY A 21 -0.16 -12.31 7.61
CA GLY A 21 1.19 -11.76 7.71
C GLY A 21 1.20 -10.27 8.07
N ILE A 22 0.33 -9.47 7.47
CA ILE A 22 0.14 -8.05 7.83
C ILE A 22 -0.33 -7.94 9.28
N GLY A 23 -1.25 -8.79 9.72
CA GLY A 23 -1.68 -8.86 11.11
C GLY A 23 -0.50 -9.08 12.07
N PHE A 24 0.38 -10.03 11.79
CA PHE A 24 1.59 -10.27 12.60
C PHE A 24 2.57 -9.10 12.59
N LEU A 25 2.66 -8.33 11.50
CA LEU A 25 3.50 -7.13 11.42
C LEU A 25 2.94 -5.97 12.23
N THR A 26 1.60 -5.81 12.24
CA THR A 26 0.93 -4.65 12.84
C THR A 26 0.48 -4.89 14.29
N LEU A 27 0.07 -6.11 14.66
CA LEU A 27 -0.46 -6.45 15.97
C LEU A 27 0.60 -6.87 17.00
N GLY A 28 1.87 -6.78 16.66
CA GLY A 28 2.97 -7.18 17.51
C GLY A 28 3.25 -6.23 18.67
N LYS A 29 2.35 -6.04 19.55
CA LYS A 29 2.33 -5.76 20.99
C LYS A 29 1.02 -5.09 21.45
N SER A 30 0.22 -5.84 22.20
CA SER A 30 -0.69 -5.44 23.31
C SER A 30 -1.65 -4.24 23.21
N ASP A 31 -1.80 -3.58 22.10
CA ASP A 31 -2.76 -2.49 21.97
C ASP A 31 -3.89 -2.92 21.04
N GLY A 32 -5.02 -3.28 21.65
CA GLY A 32 -6.14 -3.92 20.97
C GLY A 32 -6.61 -3.26 19.67
N LEU A 33 -7.22 -4.07 18.81
CA LEU A 33 -7.84 -3.68 17.52
C LEU A 33 -8.88 -2.55 17.63
N LEU A 34 -9.29 -2.15 18.83
CA LEU A 34 -10.36 -1.20 19.12
C LEU A 34 -9.90 0.24 19.40
N ARG A 35 -8.66 0.59 19.05
CA ARG A 35 -8.26 2.00 19.13
C ARG A 35 -8.93 2.81 18.00
N PRO A 36 -9.32 4.05 18.23
CA PRO A 36 -9.89 4.93 17.19
C PRO A 36 -9.02 5.01 15.94
N GLY A 37 -7.69 5.01 16.10
CA GLY A 37 -6.74 4.99 14.99
C GLY A 37 -6.84 3.74 14.11
N SER A 38 -7.16 2.57 14.68
CA SER A 38 -7.31 1.34 13.89
C SER A 38 -8.53 1.39 12.96
N LEU A 39 -9.60 2.07 13.37
CA LEU A 39 -10.78 2.28 12.54
C LEU A 39 -10.46 3.16 11.33
N TYR A 40 -9.71 4.25 11.52
CA TYR A 40 -9.25 5.12 10.42
C TYR A 40 -8.36 4.34 9.43
N LEU A 41 -7.46 3.49 9.94
CA LEU A 41 -6.61 2.64 9.08
C LEU A 41 -7.45 1.63 8.26
N LEU A 42 -8.48 1.05 8.87
CA LEU A 42 -9.39 0.15 8.15
C LEU A 42 -10.16 0.88 7.06
N MET A 43 -10.68 2.06 7.34
CA MET A 43 -11.35 2.90 6.35
C MET A 43 -10.38 3.30 5.22
N ALA A 44 -9.17 3.72 5.55
CA ALA A 44 -8.13 4.04 4.57
C ALA A 44 -7.81 2.85 3.66
N ALA A 45 -7.71 1.64 4.23
CA ALA A 45 -7.48 0.42 3.46
C ALA A 45 -8.64 0.11 2.49
N LEU A 46 -9.90 0.33 2.91
CA LEU A 46 -11.08 0.16 2.04
C LEU A 46 -11.07 1.16 0.89
N PHE A 47 -10.80 2.45 1.18
CA PHE A 47 -10.69 3.47 0.13
C PHE A 47 -9.53 3.20 -0.82
N TYR A 48 -8.40 2.72 -0.31
CA TYR A 48 -7.26 2.35 -1.14
C TYR A 48 -7.57 1.15 -2.06
N ALA A 49 -8.27 0.14 -1.55
CA ALA A 49 -8.74 -0.98 -2.36
C ALA A 49 -9.71 -0.51 -3.46
N ALA A 50 -10.64 0.39 -3.12
CA ALA A 50 -11.54 0.99 -4.10
C ALA A 50 -10.77 1.80 -5.17
N ALA A 51 -9.74 2.54 -4.77
CA ALA A 51 -8.87 3.28 -5.69
C ALA A 51 -8.15 2.35 -6.67
N ILE A 52 -7.58 1.21 -6.21
CA ILE A 52 -6.94 0.21 -7.08
C ILE A 52 -7.93 -0.33 -8.12
N ILE A 53 -9.16 -0.68 -7.69
CA ILE A 53 -10.20 -1.20 -8.59
C ILE A 53 -10.60 -0.15 -9.61
N THR A 54 -10.84 1.08 -9.16
CA THR A 54 -11.24 2.21 -10.01
C THR A 54 -10.15 2.56 -11.02
N THR A 55 -8.90 2.63 -10.58
CA THR A 55 -7.74 2.82 -11.46
C THR A 55 -7.67 1.73 -12.51
N GLY A 56 -7.84 0.46 -12.13
CA GLY A 56 -7.88 -0.66 -13.09
C GLY A 56 -9.00 -0.56 -14.13
N TYR A 57 -10.13 0.06 -13.79
CA TYR A 57 -11.21 0.34 -14.74
C TYR A 57 -10.83 1.46 -15.72
N PHE A 58 -10.28 2.56 -15.22
CA PHE A 58 -9.91 3.72 -16.06
C PHE A 58 -8.69 3.44 -16.94
N LEU A 59 -7.77 2.55 -16.54
CA LEU A 59 -6.63 2.12 -17.34
C LEU A 59 -7.00 1.47 -18.68
N LYS A 60 -8.26 1.06 -18.86
CA LYS A 60 -8.77 0.55 -20.14
C LYS A 60 -9.05 1.66 -21.16
N LYS A 61 -9.20 2.92 -20.71
CA LYS A 61 -9.64 4.03 -21.53
C LYS A 61 -8.63 5.18 -21.59
N TYR A 62 -7.81 5.33 -20.57
CA TYR A 62 -6.93 6.49 -20.40
C TYR A 62 -5.47 6.09 -20.31
N ASP A 63 -4.60 7.02 -20.59
CA ASP A 63 -3.16 6.83 -20.44
C ASP A 63 -2.79 6.64 -18.96
N PRO A 64 -1.98 5.62 -18.62
CA PRO A 64 -1.61 5.32 -17.23
C PRO A 64 -0.87 6.45 -16.53
N LEU A 65 0.02 7.14 -17.26
CA LEU A 65 0.82 8.20 -16.68
C LEU A 65 -0.06 9.43 -16.36
N LEU A 66 -0.96 9.78 -17.29
CA LEU A 66 -1.93 10.85 -17.07
C LEU A 66 -2.83 10.56 -15.87
N LEU A 67 -3.29 9.30 -15.75
CA LEU A 67 -4.07 8.84 -14.60
C LEU A 67 -3.30 9.02 -13.28
N GLY A 68 -2.02 8.65 -13.25
CA GLY A 68 -1.16 8.83 -12.09
C GLY A 68 -0.98 10.30 -11.70
N ILE A 69 -0.74 11.19 -12.68
CA ILE A 69 -0.59 12.62 -12.44
C ILE A 69 -1.89 13.21 -11.88
N VAL A 70 -3.03 12.89 -12.46
CA VAL A 70 -4.35 13.34 -11.97
C VAL A 70 -4.63 12.82 -10.57
N GLN A 71 -4.31 11.56 -10.30
CA GLN A 71 -4.49 10.93 -8.98
C GLN A 71 -3.66 11.65 -7.91
N VAL A 72 -2.36 11.87 -8.16
CA VAL A 72 -1.47 12.59 -7.23
C VAL A 72 -1.89 14.03 -7.05
N GLY A 73 -2.23 14.72 -8.13
CA GLY A 73 -2.74 16.10 -8.08
C GLY A 73 -4.01 16.24 -7.25
N THR A 74 -4.99 15.37 -7.49
CA THR A 74 -6.25 15.33 -6.71
C THR A 74 -5.98 15.04 -5.24
N MET A 75 -5.11 14.07 -4.95
CA MET A 75 -4.74 13.71 -3.59
C MET A 75 -4.04 14.89 -2.88
N GLY A 76 -3.13 15.59 -3.59
CA GLY A 76 -2.45 16.78 -3.07
C GLY A 76 -3.42 17.91 -2.72
N VAL A 77 -4.39 18.20 -3.60
CA VAL A 77 -5.43 19.24 -3.33
C VAL A 77 -6.26 18.87 -2.11
N TRP A 78 -6.78 17.64 -2.04
CA TRP A 78 -7.62 17.22 -0.91
C TRP A 78 -6.86 17.16 0.41
N THR A 79 -5.61 16.69 0.42
CA THR A 79 -4.80 16.67 1.64
C THR A 79 -4.42 18.07 2.10
N LEU A 80 -4.13 18.99 1.17
CA LEU A 80 -3.88 20.40 1.49
C LEU A 80 -5.11 21.04 2.13
N LEU A 81 -6.29 20.88 1.51
CA LEU A 81 -7.54 21.41 2.06
C LEU A 81 -7.85 20.83 3.45
N ALA A 82 -7.68 19.52 3.62
CA ALA A 82 -7.89 18.87 4.90
C ALA A 82 -6.93 19.43 5.97
N SER A 83 -5.64 19.54 5.65
CA SER A 83 -4.63 20.09 6.58
C SER A 83 -4.96 21.53 6.99
N LEU A 84 -5.35 22.39 6.05
CA LEU A 84 -5.72 23.78 6.34
C LEU A 84 -6.97 23.89 7.24
N LEU A 85 -7.87 22.92 7.19
CA LEU A 85 -9.10 22.91 7.98
C LEU A 85 -8.97 22.24 9.35
N THR A 86 -8.07 21.28 9.50
CA THR A 86 -8.00 20.42 10.69
C THR A 86 -6.72 20.57 11.51
N GLU A 87 -5.66 21.14 10.92
CA GLU A 87 -4.36 21.19 11.56
C GLU A 87 -3.79 22.62 11.60
N GLN A 88 -2.94 22.88 12.57
CA GLN A 88 -2.08 24.07 12.54
C GLN A 88 -0.88 23.79 11.64
N THR A 89 -1.01 24.14 10.36
CA THR A 89 0.06 23.95 9.39
C THR A 89 1.27 24.80 9.75
N ARG A 90 2.42 24.16 9.85
CA ARG A 90 3.71 24.84 10.02
C ARG A 90 4.62 24.55 8.83
N LEU A 91 5.42 25.51 8.44
CA LEU A 91 6.48 25.29 7.46
C LEU A 91 7.67 24.58 8.11
N PRO A 92 8.40 23.73 7.38
CA PRO A 92 9.63 23.12 7.84
C PRO A 92 10.63 24.20 8.24
N GLN A 93 11.30 24.01 9.38
CA GLN A 93 12.20 25.00 9.95
C GLN A 93 13.68 24.65 9.73
N THR A 94 13.98 23.37 9.48
CA THR A 94 15.35 22.88 9.31
C THR A 94 15.59 22.34 7.91
N GLY A 95 16.86 22.40 7.45
CA GLY A 95 17.25 21.80 6.18
C GLY A 95 16.99 20.29 6.11
N ALA A 96 17.08 19.59 7.24
CA ALA A 96 16.76 18.17 7.33
C ALA A 96 15.26 17.89 7.09
N GLU A 97 14.37 18.70 7.67
CA GLU A 97 12.93 18.60 7.42
C GLU A 97 12.59 18.83 5.93
N TRP A 98 13.20 19.84 5.29
CA TRP A 98 13.05 20.08 3.87
C TRP A 98 13.56 18.92 3.02
N ALA A 99 14.70 18.33 3.37
CA ALA A 99 15.25 17.17 2.67
C ALA A 99 14.34 15.94 2.79
N MET A 100 13.79 15.68 3.99
CA MET A 100 12.85 14.58 4.21
C MET A 100 11.55 14.75 3.41
N ILE A 101 10.96 15.95 3.46
CA ILE A 101 9.73 16.26 2.70
C ILE A 101 10.00 16.17 1.20
N GLY A 102 11.09 16.74 0.71
CA GLY A 102 11.50 16.66 -0.68
C GLY A 102 11.69 15.22 -1.15
N THR A 103 12.37 14.40 -0.36
CA THR A 103 12.56 12.97 -0.67
C THR A 103 11.21 12.23 -0.71
N LEU A 104 10.34 12.45 0.27
CA LEU A 104 9.02 11.84 0.32
C LEU A 104 8.15 12.28 -0.87
N ALA A 105 8.18 13.56 -1.22
CA ALA A 105 7.43 14.10 -2.36
C ALA A 105 7.92 13.53 -3.70
N VAL A 106 9.24 13.48 -3.91
CA VAL A 106 9.80 13.00 -5.18
C VAL A 106 9.72 11.47 -5.26
N VAL A 107 10.25 10.76 -4.29
CA VAL A 107 10.36 9.29 -4.35
C VAL A 107 9.02 8.64 -4.03
N GLY A 108 8.34 9.06 -2.97
CA GLY A 108 7.06 8.47 -2.55
C GLY A 108 5.91 8.86 -3.46
N SER A 109 5.68 10.16 -3.62
CA SER A 109 4.50 10.66 -4.33
C SER A 109 4.73 10.71 -5.84
N CYS A 110 5.78 11.36 -6.30
CA CYS A 110 6.01 11.56 -7.73
C CYS A 110 6.30 10.23 -8.44
N PHE A 111 7.29 9.46 -7.98
CA PHE A 111 7.57 8.16 -8.59
C PHE A 111 6.60 7.08 -8.13
N GLY A 112 6.36 6.93 -6.82
CA GLY A 112 5.55 5.85 -6.28
C GLY A 112 4.12 5.85 -6.81
N PHE A 113 3.36 6.90 -6.54
CA PHE A 113 1.94 6.97 -6.92
C PHE A 113 1.72 7.31 -8.38
N THR A 114 2.58 8.13 -9.02
CA THR A 114 2.42 8.47 -10.44
C THR A 114 2.69 7.25 -11.33
N LEU A 115 3.67 6.41 -10.99
CA LEU A 115 3.98 5.21 -11.75
C LEU A 115 3.13 3.99 -11.34
N GLN A 116 2.38 4.05 -10.25
CA GLN A 116 1.52 2.95 -9.83
C GLN A 116 0.51 2.52 -10.91
N PRO A 117 -0.24 3.43 -11.59
CA PRO A 117 -1.11 3.03 -12.70
C PRO A 117 -0.36 2.44 -13.88
N VAL A 118 0.87 2.91 -14.15
CA VAL A 118 1.73 2.34 -15.20
C VAL A 118 2.09 0.88 -14.87
N ALA A 119 2.50 0.62 -13.64
CA ALA A 119 2.80 -0.74 -13.17
C ALA A 119 1.53 -1.62 -13.10
N GLN A 120 0.37 -1.03 -12.83
CA GLN A 120 -0.91 -1.74 -12.79
C GLN A 120 -1.45 -2.08 -14.19
N ARG A 121 -0.99 -1.38 -15.24
CA ARG A 121 -1.40 -1.64 -16.62
C ARG A 121 -1.04 -3.07 -17.02
N GLY A 122 -2.03 -3.80 -17.54
CA GLY A 122 -1.85 -5.20 -17.95
C GLY A 122 -1.88 -6.22 -16.81
N THR A 123 -2.14 -5.78 -15.57
CA THR A 123 -2.38 -6.66 -14.41
C THR A 123 -3.84 -6.60 -13.96
N THR A 124 -4.26 -7.56 -13.15
CA THR A 124 -5.58 -7.52 -12.52
C THR A 124 -5.50 -6.70 -11.21
N ALA A 125 -6.63 -6.13 -10.78
CA ALA A 125 -6.71 -5.42 -9.51
C ALA A 125 -6.31 -6.31 -8.30
N GLU A 126 -6.57 -7.62 -8.40
CA GLU A 126 -6.17 -8.61 -7.40
C GLU A 126 -4.64 -8.70 -7.29
N VAL A 127 -3.94 -8.79 -8.43
CA VAL A 127 -2.48 -8.83 -8.47
C VAL A 127 -1.88 -7.53 -7.96
N ALA A 128 -2.44 -6.37 -8.35
CA ALA A 128 -2.01 -5.07 -7.87
C ALA A 128 -2.17 -4.95 -6.35
N GLY A 129 -3.33 -5.36 -5.80
CA GLY A 129 -3.58 -5.37 -4.36
C GLY A 129 -2.61 -6.29 -3.59
N MET A 130 -2.30 -7.46 -4.14
CA MET A 130 -1.33 -8.38 -3.52
C MET A 130 0.09 -7.80 -3.52
N MET A 131 0.49 -7.09 -4.58
CA MET A 131 1.79 -6.39 -4.62
C MET A 131 1.88 -5.31 -3.54
N CYS A 132 0.79 -4.66 -3.18
CA CYS A 132 0.77 -3.69 -2.08
C CYS A 132 1.08 -4.32 -0.70
N ALA A 133 0.90 -5.63 -0.53
CA ALA A 133 1.31 -6.32 0.70
C ALA A 133 2.85 -6.34 0.91
N ILE A 134 3.63 -6.06 -0.13
CA ILE A 134 5.08 -5.89 -0.03
C ILE A 134 5.43 -4.61 0.77
N ASN A 135 4.59 -3.57 0.72
CA ASN A 135 4.88 -2.29 1.37
C ASN A 135 5.11 -2.43 2.89
N PRO A 136 4.22 -3.04 3.70
CA PRO A 136 4.46 -3.20 5.13
C PRO A 136 5.65 -4.12 5.43
N MET A 137 5.91 -5.11 4.57
CA MET A 137 7.09 -5.96 4.68
C MET A 137 8.37 -5.16 4.45
N SER A 138 8.43 -4.38 3.37
CA SER A 138 9.59 -3.51 3.06
C SER A 138 9.81 -2.46 4.15
N ALA A 139 8.73 -1.83 4.64
CA ALA A 139 8.80 -0.87 5.73
C ALA A 139 9.39 -1.50 7.00
N SER A 140 8.98 -2.73 7.35
CA SER A 140 9.50 -3.45 8.51
C SER A 140 10.99 -3.80 8.38
N ILE A 141 11.40 -4.22 7.19
CA ILE A 141 12.82 -4.52 6.89
C ILE A 141 13.66 -3.24 6.94
N MET A 142 13.19 -2.17 6.31
CA MET A 142 13.89 -0.89 6.31
C MET A 142 13.97 -0.27 7.71
N GLY A 143 12.92 -0.38 8.52
CA GLY A 143 12.91 0.01 9.93
C GLY A 143 13.99 -0.74 10.73
N ALA A 144 14.15 -2.03 10.50
CA ALA A 144 15.19 -2.81 11.14
C ALA A 144 16.61 -2.41 10.69
N LEU A 145 16.81 -2.15 9.39
CA LEU A 145 18.13 -1.85 8.83
C LEU A 145 18.57 -0.41 9.11
N VAL A 146 17.65 0.55 8.97
CA VAL A 146 17.99 2.00 9.03
C VAL A 146 17.77 2.56 10.43
N LEU A 147 16.68 2.18 11.09
CA LEU A 147 16.34 2.68 12.42
C LEU A 147 16.80 1.74 13.54
N HIS A 148 17.48 0.62 13.19
CA HIS A 148 17.92 -0.41 14.13
C HIS A 148 16.79 -0.95 15.02
N GLU A 149 15.56 -0.97 14.48
CA GLU A 149 14.42 -1.56 15.20
C GLU A 149 14.62 -3.07 15.39
N GLN A 150 14.20 -3.57 16.54
CA GLN A 150 14.27 -5.02 16.80
C GLN A 150 13.30 -5.77 15.89
N MET A 151 13.84 -6.72 15.12
CA MET A 151 13.05 -7.69 14.37
C MET A 151 12.57 -8.78 15.35
N THR A 152 11.37 -8.59 15.87
CA THR A 152 10.73 -9.60 16.72
C THR A 152 10.34 -10.82 15.91
N SER A 153 10.23 -12.00 16.56
CA SER A 153 9.78 -13.24 15.91
C SER A 153 8.42 -13.04 15.19
N SER A 154 7.54 -12.23 15.75
CA SER A 154 6.26 -11.85 15.13
C SER A 154 6.44 -11.12 13.82
N LYS A 155 7.32 -10.10 13.76
CA LYS A 155 7.64 -9.36 12.53
C LYS A 155 8.23 -10.28 11.46
N LEU A 156 9.14 -11.18 11.85
CA LEU A 156 9.76 -12.14 10.93
C LEU A 156 8.71 -13.11 10.36
N LEU A 157 7.86 -13.66 11.21
CA LEU A 157 6.77 -14.54 10.79
C LEU A 157 5.80 -13.83 9.83
N GLY A 158 5.47 -12.57 10.13
CA GLY A 158 4.64 -11.73 9.24
C GLY A 158 5.24 -11.57 7.85
N CYS A 159 6.54 -11.27 7.76
CA CYS A 159 7.27 -11.17 6.49
C CYS A 159 7.25 -12.50 5.72
N LEU A 160 7.47 -13.63 6.39
CA LEU A 160 7.46 -14.95 5.78
C LEU A 160 6.07 -15.34 5.26
N LEU A 161 5.02 -15.01 5.99
CA LEU A 161 3.63 -15.26 5.56
C LEU A 161 3.26 -14.42 4.33
N ILE A 162 3.63 -13.15 4.28
CA ILE A 162 3.42 -12.30 3.10
C ILE A 162 4.17 -12.85 1.90
N MET A 163 5.44 -13.18 2.07
CA MET A 163 6.26 -13.77 1.00
C MET A 163 5.67 -15.10 0.52
N GLY A 164 5.28 -15.97 1.44
CA GLY A 164 4.60 -17.24 1.13
C GLY A 164 3.31 -17.02 0.33
N GLY A 165 2.48 -16.06 0.73
CA GLY A 165 1.27 -15.68 0.01
C GLY A 165 1.55 -15.25 -1.44
N LEU A 166 2.56 -14.41 -1.63
CA LEU A 166 3.00 -13.96 -2.96
C LEU A 166 3.53 -15.13 -3.80
N LEU A 167 4.37 -15.97 -3.23
CA LEU A 167 4.92 -17.15 -3.92
C LEU A 167 3.81 -18.12 -4.36
N VAL A 168 2.84 -18.41 -3.50
CA VAL A 168 1.67 -19.25 -3.84
C VAL A 168 0.88 -18.66 -5.01
N HIS A 169 0.73 -17.33 -5.06
CA HIS A 169 0.03 -16.67 -6.16
C HIS A 169 0.82 -16.76 -7.48
N PHE A 170 2.13 -16.48 -7.46
CA PHE A 170 2.95 -16.37 -8.67
C PHE A 170 3.54 -17.69 -9.17
N ALA A 171 3.66 -18.73 -8.34
CA ALA A 171 4.26 -20.01 -8.69
C ALA A 171 3.66 -20.70 -9.94
N ARG A 172 2.47 -20.33 -10.38
CA ARG A 172 1.79 -20.93 -11.55
C ARG A 172 1.82 -20.11 -12.84
N ARG A 173 2.34 -18.88 -12.82
CA ARG A 173 2.39 -18.05 -14.05
C ARG A 173 3.42 -18.55 -15.09
N LYS A 174 4.27 -19.52 -14.72
CA LYS A 174 5.30 -20.12 -15.61
C LYS A 174 4.84 -21.29 -16.48
N LYS A 175 3.54 -21.66 -16.45
CA LYS A 175 3.02 -22.83 -17.20
C LYS A 175 1.95 -22.46 -18.24
N LYS A 176 2.07 -21.30 -18.89
CA LYS A 176 1.32 -21.03 -20.13
C LYS A 176 2.22 -20.31 -21.10
#